data_a7bbf4ad698046e0cf83e4cda4e4c322
#
_entry.id   a7bbf4ad698046e0cf83e4cda4e4c322
#
_cell.length_a   1.000
_cell.length_b   1.000
_cell.length_c   1.000
_cell.angle_alpha   90.00
_cell.angle_beta   90.00
_cell.angle_gamma   90.00
#
_symmetry.space_group_name_H-M   'P 1'
#
loop_
_entity.id
_entity.type
_entity.pdbx_description
1 polymer ?
#
loop_
_entity_poly.entity_id
_entity_poly.type
_entity_poly.pdbx_seq_one_letter_code
_entity_poly.pdbx_strand_id
1 'polypeptide(L)'
;MKFYVHRDPSNKIQMIPYVALQMSKLADADGLLLDVGEGTILLSRGEMSTREAMKMVSHLEQMSVDLVKQLTEASYKALSCPEGCKDPLDEFDEDVIENLMGCGADLDGLRMLLLQEEAEDE
;
A
#
# COMPACT_ATOMS: atom_id res chain seq x y z
N MET A 1 -3.74 -3.88 -12.81
CA MET A 1 -4.85 -4.83 -12.56
C MET A 1 -4.72 -5.40 -11.17
N LYS A 2 -5.83 -5.53 -10.47
CA LYS A 2 -5.85 -6.00 -9.08
C LYS A 2 -6.59 -7.32 -8.98
N PHE A 3 -6.02 -8.25 -8.21
CA PHE A 3 -6.66 -9.51 -7.87
C PHE A 3 -6.84 -9.59 -6.35
N TYR A 4 -8.04 -9.96 -5.92
CA TYR A 4 -8.27 -10.24 -4.51
C TYR A 4 -8.16 -11.74 -4.31
N VAL A 5 -7.29 -12.16 -3.41
CA VAL A 5 -7.04 -13.57 -3.13
C VAL A 5 -7.42 -13.85 -1.68
N HIS A 6 -8.35 -14.78 -1.48
CA HIS A 6 -8.69 -15.27 -0.15
C HIS A 6 -7.54 -16.06 0.44
N ARG A 7 -7.30 -15.85 1.71
CA ARG A 7 -6.18 -16.48 2.38
C ARG A 7 -6.61 -17.16 3.66
N ASP A 8 -6.08 -18.37 3.90
CA ASP A 8 -6.17 -19.07 5.18
C ASP A 8 -4.90 -18.74 5.98
N PRO A 9 -5.00 -17.99 7.09
CA PRO A 9 -3.82 -17.62 7.88
C PRO A 9 -3.05 -18.79 8.47
N SER A 10 -3.69 -19.96 8.62
CA SER A 10 -3.04 -21.16 9.13
C SER A 10 -2.12 -21.83 8.11
N ASN A 11 -2.26 -21.46 6.83
CA ASN A 11 -1.48 -22.01 5.73
C ASN A 11 -0.16 -21.27 5.59
N LYS A 12 0.95 -22.00 5.57
CA LYS A 12 2.29 -21.42 5.46
C LYS A 12 2.71 -21.11 4.03
N ILE A 13 1.93 -21.59 3.06
CA ILE A 13 2.21 -21.38 1.63
C ILE A 13 1.04 -20.62 1.04
N GLN A 14 1.34 -19.53 0.34
CA GLN A 14 0.33 -18.75 -0.40
C GLN A 14 0.54 -18.98 -1.89
N MET A 15 -0.53 -19.41 -2.57
CA MET A 15 -0.51 -19.60 -4.02
C MET A 15 -0.93 -18.32 -4.72
N ILE A 16 -0.23 -18.01 -5.82
CA ILE A 16 -0.57 -16.89 -6.68
C ILE A 16 -1.35 -17.45 -7.89
N PRO A 17 -2.50 -16.84 -8.25
CA PRO A 17 -3.22 -17.28 -9.43
C PRO A 17 -2.35 -17.28 -10.69
N TYR A 18 -2.38 -18.35 -11.46
CA TYR A 18 -1.56 -18.47 -12.67
C TYR A 18 -1.89 -17.38 -13.70
N VAL A 19 -3.16 -16.99 -13.77
CA VAL A 19 -3.58 -15.88 -14.64
C VAL A 19 -2.84 -14.58 -14.31
N ALA A 20 -2.63 -14.31 -13.01
CA ALA A 20 -1.87 -13.12 -12.59
C ALA A 20 -0.41 -13.19 -13.07
N LEU A 21 0.20 -14.37 -13.01
CA LEU A 21 1.56 -14.58 -13.50
C LEU A 21 1.64 -14.40 -15.02
N GLN A 22 0.64 -14.89 -15.74
CA GLN A 22 0.58 -14.73 -17.21
C GLN A 22 0.41 -13.27 -17.60
N MET A 23 -0.51 -12.56 -16.97
CA MET A 23 -0.79 -11.16 -17.30
C MET A 23 0.37 -10.23 -16.95
N SER A 24 1.11 -10.54 -15.89
CA SER A 24 2.30 -9.78 -15.51
C SER A 24 3.54 -10.19 -16.29
N LYS A 25 3.44 -11.24 -17.12
CA LYS A 25 4.55 -11.83 -17.87
C LYS A 25 5.66 -12.41 -16.98
N LEU A 26 5.27 -12.87 -15.80
CA LEU A 26 6.17 -13.53 -14.85
C LEU A 26 6.13 -15.06 -14.93
N ALA A 27 5.20 -15.62 -15.69
CA ALA A 27 5.03 -17.07 -15.78
C ALA A 27 6.27 -17.80 -16.31
N ASP A 28 7.07 -17.15 -17.16
CA ASP A 28 8.27 -17.71 -17.75
C ASP A 28 9.55 -17.40 -16.96
N ALA A 29 9.43 -16.64 -15.86
CA ALA A 29 10.60 -16.24 -15.10
C ALA A 29 11.15 -17.40 -14.27
N ASP A 30 12.47 -17.66 -14.38
CA ASP A 30 13.16 -18.69 -13.61
C ASP A 30 13.33 -18.28 -12.15
N GLY A 31 13.47 -17.00 -11.89
CA GLY A 31 13.62 -16.46 -10.55
C GLY A 31 12.80 -15.21 -10.36
N LEU A 32 12.27 -15.04 -9.15
CA LEU A 32 11.47 -13.88 -8.80
C LEU A 32 12.07 -13.18 -7.60
N LEU A 33 12.06 -11.86 -7.64
CA LEU A 33 12.48 -11.02 -6.52
C LEU A 33 11.25 -10.65 -5.70
N LEU A 34 11.31 -10.93 -4.41
CA LEU A 34 10.28 -10.50 -3.45
C LEU A 34 10.83 -9.33 -2.66
N ASP A 35 10.19 -8.18 -2.78
CA ASP A 35 10.51 -7.01 -1.97
C ASP A 35 9.44 -6.91 -0.88
N VAL A 36 9.86 -7.14 0.37
CA VAL A 36 8.95 -7.31 1.49
C VAL A 36 8.91 -6.04 2.32
N GLY A 37 7.73 -5.46 2.44
CA GLY A 37 7.44 -4.36 3.34
C GLY A 37 6.32 -4.71 4.30
N GLU A 38 6.08 -3.89 5.28
CA GLU A 38 4.96 -4.10 6.20
C GLU A 38 3.64 -3.93 5.46
N GLY A 39 2.87 -5.02 5.40
CA GLY A 39 1.60 -5.03 4.70
C GLY A 39 1.67 -5.18 3.18
N THR A 40 2.89 -5.27 2.61
CA THR A 40 3.07 -5.39 1.16
C THR A 40 4.17 -6.34 0.78
N ILE A 41 4.01 -6.99 -0.36
CA ILE A 41 5.06 -7.77 -1.01
C ILE A 41 5.01 -7.42 -2.49
N LEU A 42 6.15 -6.94 -3.03
CA LEU A 42 6.29 -6.70 -4.45
C LEU A 42 7.00 -7.88 -5.09
N LEU A 43 6.37 -8.46 -6.10
CA LEU A 43 6.91 -9.59 -6.84
C LEU A 43 7.33 -9.09 -8.23
N SER A 44 8.61 -9.29 -8.58
CA SER A 44 9.13 -8.83 -9.86
C SER A 44 10.17 -9.80 -10.41
N ARG A 45 10.61 -9.58 -11.65
CA ARG A 45 11.72 -10.33 -12.21
C ARG A 45 13.02 -9.96 -11.50
N GLY A 46 13.89 -10.94 -11.29
CA GLY A 46 15.20 -10.69 -10.68
C GLY A 46 16.10 -9.81 -11.54
N GLU A 47 16.01 -9.99 -12.86
CA GLU A 47 16.73 -9.15 -13.82
C GLU A 47 15.73 -8.43 -14.70
N MET A 48 15.88 -7.11 -14.81
CA MET A 48 15.01 -6.28 -15.62
C MET A 48 15.83 -5.49 -16.65
N SER A 49 15.26 -5.38 -17.86
CA SER A 49 15.76 -4.41 -18.84
C SER A 49 15.42 -3.00 -18.39
N THR A 50 16.05 -2.02 -18.99
CA THR A 50 15.74 -0.59 -18.73
C THR A 50 14.26 -0.31 -18.97
N ARG A 51 13.72 -0.85 -20.07
CA ARG A 51 12.30 -0.65 -20.41
C ARG A 51 11.37 -1.24 -19.36
N GLU A 52 11.68 -2.44 -18.89
CA GLU A 52 10.88 -3.11 -17.85
C GLU A 52 10.93 -2.34 -16.53
N ALA A 53 12.12 -1.85 -16.16
CA ALA A 53 12.28 -1.03 -14.96
C ALA A 53 11.47 0.27 -15.06
N MET A 54 11.48 0.93 -16.20
CA MET A 54 10.69 2.15 -16.43
C MET A 54 9.20 1.89 -16.35
N LYS A 55 8.74 0.77 -16.90
CA LYS A 55 7.32 0.36 -16.79
C LYS A 55 6.94 0.07 -15.34
N MET A 56 7.85 -0.54 -14.58
CA MET A 56 7.63 -0.80 -13.16
C MET A 56 7.50 0.50 -12.37
N VAL A 57 8.37 1.48 -12.64
CA VAL A 57 8.28 2.79 -12.00
C VAL A 57 6.93 3.44 -12.29
N SER A 58 6.47 3.41 -13.54
CA SER A 58 5.15 3.94 -13.90
C SER A 58 4.03 3.24 -13.14
N HIS A 59 4.09 1.93 -13.03
CA HIS A 59 3.07 1.16 -12.29
C HIS A 59 3.07 1.52 -10.81
N LEU A 60 4.25 1.62 -10.21
CA LEU A 60 4.38 1.99 -8.79
C LEU A 60 3.86 3.40 -8.54
N GLU A 61 4.13 4.34 -9.43
CA GLU A 61 3.58 5.70 -9.33
C GLU A 61 2.06 5.69 -9.41
N GLN A 62 1.48 4.91 -10.30
CA GLN A 62 0.02 4.79 -10.41
C GLN A 62 -0.59 4.18 -9.14
N MET A 63 0.03 3.15 -8.60
CA MET A 63 -0.42 2.56 -7.34
C MET A 63 -0.34 3.56 -6.18
N SER A 64 0.73 4.35 -6.14
CA SER A 64 0.90 5.39 -5.13
C SER A 64 -0.21 6.45 -5.24
N VAL A 65 -0.51 6.90 -6.45
CA VAL A 65 -1.58 7.87 -6.71
C VAL A 65 -2.93 7.33 -6.23
N ASP A 66 -3.24 6.07 -6.54
CA ASP A 66 -4.49 5.43 -6.14
C ASP A 66 -4.61 5.34 -4.62
N LEU A 67 -3.53 4.97 -3.92
CA LEU A 67 -3.51 4.88 -2.47
C LEU A 67 -3.66 6.25 -1.81
N VAL A 68 -2.95 7.25 -2.31
CA VAL A 68 -3.05 8.63 -1.81
C VAL A 68 -4.45 9.15 -1.98
N LYS A 69 -5.08 8.88 -3.12
CA LYS A 69 -6.47 9.26 -3.39
C LYS A 69 -7.44 8.63 -2.40
N GLN A 70 -7.27 7.34 -2.11
CA GLN A 70 -8.09 6.65 -1.12
C GLN A 70 -7.94 7.25 0.27
N LEU A 71 -6.69 7.55 0.68
CA LEU A 71 -6.42 8.18 1.97
C LEU A 71 -7.00 9.57 2.05
N THR A 72 -6.92 10.35 0.97
CA THR A 72 -7.49 11.69 0.89
C THR A 72 -9.00 11.64 1.08
N GLU A 73 -9.70 10.76 0.35
CA GLU A 73 -11.14 10.59 0.47
C GLU A 73 -11.54 10.14 1.88
N ALA A 74 -10.82 9.18 2.45
CA ALA A 74 -11.09 8.67 3.79
C ALA A 74 -10.89 9.74 4.85
N SER A 75 -9.85 10.59 4.71
CA SER A 75 -9.55 11.64 5.68
C SER A 75 -10.65 12.67 5.81
N TYR A 76 -11.34 12.97 4.69
CA TYR A 76 -12.46 13.90 4.71
C TYR A 76 -13.72 13.33 5.37
N LYS A 77 -13.83 12.00 5.41
CA LYS A 77 -14.99 11.33 6.00
C LYS A 77 -14.81 11.05 7.49
N ALA A 78 -13.60 11.16 8.01
CA ALA A 78 -13.32 10.86 9.41
C ALA A 78 -13.69 12.04 10.30
N LEU A 79 -14.03 11.73 11.56
CA LEU A 79 -14.34 12.74 12.57
C LEU A 79 -13.05 13.31 13.16
N SER A 80 -13.14 14.54 13.70
CA SER A 80 -12.01 15.17 14.37
C SER A 80 -11.54 14.40 15.60
N CYS A 81 -10.25 14.39 15.83
CA CYS A 81 -9.66 13.74 16.99
C CYS A 81 -10.02 14.51 18.29
N PRO A 82 -10.41 13.80 19.37
CA PRO A 82 -10.62 14.46 20.67
C PRO A 82 -9.34 15.07 21.19
N GLU A 83 -9.49 16.16 21.97
CA GLU A 83 -8.35 16.81 22.60
C GLU A 83 -7.65 15.88 23.61
N GLY A 84 -6.33 15.95 23.68
CA GLY A 84 -5.52 15.18 24.63
C GLY A 84 -5.06 13.81 24.14
N CYS A 85 -5.38 13.43 22.91
CA CYS A 85 -4.88 12.19 22.30
C CYS A 85 -3.41 12.34 21.90
N LYS A 86 -2.64 11.25 22.06
CA LYS A 86 -1.31 11.16 21.48
C LYS A 86 -1.46 11.21 19.96
N ASP A 87 -0.60 11.98 19.29
CA ASP A 87 -0.69 12.12 17.84
C ASP A 87 -0.18 10.85 17.14
N PRO A 88 -1.07 10.06 16.51
CA PRO A 88 -0.65 8.85 15.80
C PRO A 88 0.17 9.12 14.54
N LEU A 89 0.17 10.37 14.05
CA LEU A 89 0.98 10.75 12.88
C LEU A 89 2.46 10.81 13.21
N ASP A 90 2.84 10.85 14.49
CA ASP A 90 4.25 10.85 14.91
C ASP A 90 4.99 9.57 14.52
N GLU A 91 4.26 8.49 14.20
CA GLU A 91 4.84 7.23 13.72
C GLU A 91 5.38 7.32 12.30
N PHE A 92 5.01 8.36 11.55
CA PHE A 92 5.33 8.50 10.14
C PHE A 92 6.31 9.63 9.90
N ASP A 93 7.13 9.49 8.84
CA ASP A 93 8.07 10.53 8.43
C ASP A 93 7.34 11.80 7.99
N GLU A 94 7.94 12.96 8.26
CA GLU A 94 7.38 14.25 7.86
C GLU A 94 7.16 14.33 6.35
N ASP A 95 8.06 13.74 5.56
CA ASP A 95 7.96 13.73 4.10
C ASP A 95 6.69 13.06 3.61
N VAL A 96 6.29 11.96 4.26
CA VAL A 96 5.05 11.24 3.92
C VAL A 96 3.84 12.11 4.24
N ILE A 97 3.85 12.75 5.41
CA ILE A 97 2.75 13.62 5.84
C ILE A 97 2.62 14.83 4.92
N GLU A 98 3.73 15.47 4.56
CA GLU A 98 3.72 16.59 3.63
C GLU A 98 3.19 16.21 2.26
N ASN A 99 3.56 15.04 1.77
CA ASN A 99 3.08 14.53 0.49
C ASN A 99 1.54 14.33 0.52
N LEU A 100 1.02 13.74 1.60
CA LEU A 100 -0.41 13.52 1.77
C LEU A 100 -1.17 14.85 1.85
N MET A 101 -0.65 15.82 2.61
CA MET A 101 -1.22 17.16 2.69
C MET A 101 -1.22 17.86 1.35
N GLY A 102 -0.13 17.76 0.60
CA GLY A 102 -0.01 18.34 -0.73
C GLY A 102 -1.01 17.78 -1.72
N CYS A 103 -1.46 16.53 -1.49
CA CYS A 103 -2.50 15.89 -2.30
C CYS A 103 -3.92 16.17 -1.79
N GLY A 104 -4.07 16.96 -0.73
CA GLY A 104 -5.36 17.38 -0.20
C GLY A 104 -5.90 16.58 0.97
N ALA A 105 -5.11 15.73 1.60
CA ALA A 105 -5.57 14.96 2.76
C ALA A 105 -5.74 15.85 3.99
N ASP A 106 -6.76 15.55 4.81
CA ASP A 106 -7.02 16.23 6.07
C ASP A 106 -6.28 15.50 7.20
N LEU A 107 -5.39 16.22 7.91
CA LEU A 107 -4.60 15.65 8.99
C LEU A 107 -5.47 15.14 10.15
N ASP A 108 -6.49 15.90 10.54
CA ASP A 108 -7.38 15.46 11.63
C ASP A 108 -8.14 14.20 11.26
N GLY A 109 -8.57 14.09 9.99
CA GLY A 109 -9.20 12.90 9.47
C GLY A 109 -8.27 11.69 9.53
N LEU A 110 -7.02 11.86 9.14
CA LEU A 110 -6.02 10.79 9.20
C LEU A 110 -5.75 10.35 10.65
N ARG A 111 -5.67 11.31 11.59
CA ARG A 111 -5.52 10.99 13.02
C ARG A 111 -6.67 10.14 13.53
N MET A 112 -7.89 10.50 13.15
CA MET A 112 -9.08 9.74 13.57
C MET A 112 -9.08 8.33 13.01
N LEU A 113 -8.69 8.17 11.75
CA LEU A 113 -8.60 6.84 11.12
C LEU A 113 -7.60 5.95 11.87
N LEU A 114 -6.43 6.49 12.19
CA LEU A 114 -5.39 5.75 12.91
C LEU A 114 -5.84 5.38 14.33
N LEU A 115 -6.53 6.29 15.02
CA LEU A 115 -7.06 6.01 16.35
C LEU A 115 -8.15 4.94 16.32
N GLN A 116 -8.99 4.94 15.30
CA GLN A 116 -10.02 3.91 15.12
C GLN A 116 -9.39 2.52 14.92
N GLU A 117 -8.30 2.45 14.16
CA GLU A 117 -7.58 1.20 13.95
C GLU A 117 -6.98 0.66 15.25
N GLU A 118 -6.40 1.53 16.07
CA GLU A 118 -5.87 1.14 17.38
C GLU A 118 -6.97 0.59 18.30
N ALA A 119 -8.15 1.20 18.28
CA ALA A 119 -9.28 0.74 19.08
C ALA A 119 -9.80 -0.62 18.63
N GLU A 120 -9.75 -0.92 17.33
CA GLU A 120 -10.18 -2.21 16.79
C GLU A 120 -9.22 -3.35 17.12
N ASP A 121 -7.93 -3.04 17.29
CA ASP A 121 -6.89 -4.04 17.62
C ASP A 121 -6.91 -4.46 19.09
N GLU A 122 -7.67 -3.79 19.92
CA GLU A 122 -7.88 -4.16 21.32
C GLU A 122 -9.09 -5.12 21.44
#